data_30663d239a4d432d6437469220f7ec53
#
_entry.id   30663d239a4d432d6437469220f7ec53
#
_cell.length_a   1.000
_cell.length_b   1.000
_cell.length_c   1.000
_cell.angle_alpha   90.00
_cell.angle_beta   90.00
_cell.angle_gamma   90.00
#
_symmetry.space_group_name_H-M   'P 1'
#
loop_
_entity.id
_entity.type
_entity.pdbx_description
1 polymer ?
#
loop_
_entity_poly.entity_id
_entity_poly.type
_entity_poly.pdbx_seq_one_letter_code
_entity_poly.pdbx_strand_id
1 'polypeptide(L)'
;MKITNTVWHWKWKEALNEAKNVGGEAKYFPYIEELRAFDELPNELTPEQRWEDPRPPTRGAAMQSLLIRLRAEGDVQKLGTGAYRTVYGFKDNPDVILKLARGTGMHNKMNKDDAMLFTKYPLIAPRTYAHADDYKWIYIDNVKVANRDIEYNNAIHDTFPRISRYIVDHKQADGSVPINPYNASDLMYAIAMAASQLSRGDRESFRITTHQDALITWVKEHLSVLADIGSPAFIELVKAMTEFDISSTELREKNLGYNKDGRLIIIDSSIFED
;
A
#
# COMPACT_ATOMS: atom_id res chain seq x y z
N MET A 1 -22.33 8.48 44.45
CA MET A 1 -23.09 7.76 43.45
C MET A 1 -22.09 7.19 42.44
N LYS A 2 -21.76 5.90 42.50
CA LYS A 2 -20.79 5.28 41.60
C LYS A 2 -21.45 5.13 40.24
N ILE A 3 -21.19 6.08 39.32
CA ILE A 3 -21.48 5.86 37.91
C ILE A 3 -20.35 4.98 37.38
N THR A 4 -20.61 3.71 37.46
CA THR A 4 -19.71 2.63 37.13
C THR A 4 -19.38 2.66 35.64
N ASN A 5 -18.19 2.17 35.26
CA ASN A 5 -17.69 1.75 33.94
C ASN A 5 -18.76 1.11 33.01
N THR A 6 -19.94 0.80 33.56
CA THR A 6 -21.08 0.15 32.92
C THR A 6 -21.76 1.02 31.87
N VAL A 7 -21.80 2.35 31.96
CA VAL A 7 -22.56 3.19 31.04
C VAL A 7 -21.82 3.34 29.71
N TRP A 8 -20.51 3.56 29.73
CA TRP A 8 -19.72 3.60 28.52
C TRP A 8 -19.57 2.23 27.87
N HIS A 9 -19.41 1.19 28.68
CA HIS A 9 -19.36 -0.19 28.22
C HIS A 9 -20.71 -0.65 27.65
N TRP A 10 -21.81 -0.12 28.17
CA TRP A 10 -23.16 -0.42 27.68
C TRP A 10 -23.49 0.32 26.38
N LYS A 11 -23.21 1.63 26.30
CA LYS A 11 -23.34 2.39 25.05
C LYS A 11 -22.47 1.83 23.93
N TRP A 12 -21.27 1.41 24.28
CA TRP A 12 -20.36 0.78 23.37
C TRP A 12 -20.84 -0.60 22.89
N LYS A 13 -21.40 -1.43 23.78
CA LYS A 13 -22.05 -2.69 23.41
C LYS A 13 -23.32 -2.49 22.59
N GLU A 14 -24.07 -1.45 22.85
CA GLU A 14 -25.28 -1.11 22.09
C GLU A 14 -24.92 -0.64 20.68
N ALA A 15 -23.95 0.25 20.52
CA ALA A 15 -23.39 0.65 19.22
C ALA A 15 -22.82 -0.55 18.44
N LEU A 16 -22.12 -1.46 19.11
CA LEU A 16 -21.63 -2.72 18.53
C LEU A 16 -22.76 -3.67 18.09
N ASN A 17 -23.86 -3.73 18.83
CA ASN A 17 -24.99 -4.59 18.47
C ASN A 17 -25.83 -3.97 17.34
N GLU A 18 -25.95 -2.65 17.28
CA GLU A 18 -26.56 -1.94 16.15
C GLU A 18 -25.72 -2.09 14.88
N ALA A 19 -24.39 -1.98 14.98
CA ALA A 19 -23.45 -2.18 13.87
C ALA A 19 -23.49 -3.62 13.31
N LYS A 20 -23.66 -4.63 14.16
CA LYS A 20 -23.83 -6.04 13.73
C LYS A 20 -25.11 -6.28 12.92
N ASN A 21 -26.11 -5.42 13.04
CA ASN A 21 -27.36 -5.52 12.30
C ASN A 21 -27.36 -4.79 10.95
N VAL A 22 -26.35 -3.95 10.66
CA VAL A 22 -26.13 -3.33 9.35
C VAL A 22 -25.28 -4.26 8.47
N GLY A 23 -25.90 -5.34 8.04
CA GLY A 23 -25.29 -6.58 7.59
C GLY A 23 -24.60 -6.63 6.23
N GLY A 24 -23.96 -5.57 5.73
CA GLY A 24 -23.30 -5.59 4.43
C GLY A 24 -21.76 -5.49 4.51
N GLU A 25 -21.26 -4.40 5.06
CA GLU A 25 -19.82 -4.10 5.09
C GLU A 25 -19.04 -4.89 6.15
N ALA A 26 -19.64 -5.12 7.32
CA ALA A 26 -18.99 -5.84 8.43
C ALA A 26 -18.58 -7.29 8.08
N LYS A 27 -19.24 -7.91 7.09
CA LYS A 27 -18.88 -9.24 6.58
C LYS A 27 -17.55 -9.22 5.80
N TYR A 28 -17.28 -8.10 5.11
CA TYR A 28 -16.07 -7.95 4.29
C TYR A 28 -14.93 -7.24 5.01
N PHE A 29 -15.26 -6.34 5.96
CA PHE A 29 -14.30 -5.55 6.72
C PHE A 29 -14.54 -5.76 8.21
N PRO A 30 -13.96 -6.82 8.79
CA PRO A 30 -14.11 -7.10 10.20
C PRO A 30 -13.75 -5.86 11.04
N TYR A 31 -14.61 -5.54 12.02
CA TYR A 31 -14.38 -4.44 12.98
C TYR A 31 -14.40 -3.01 12.42
N ILE A 32 -14.84 -2.81 11.17
CA ILE A 32 -14.92 -1.48 10.57
C ILE A 32 -15.80 -0.52 11.39
N GLU A 33 -16.91 -1.01 11.92
CA GLU A 33 -17.81 -0.20 12.73
C GLU A 33 -17.21 0.19 14.07
N GLU A 34 -16.43 -0.69 14.68
CA GLU A 34 -15.67 -0.35 15.89
C GLU A 34 -14.60 0.72 15.59
N LEU A 35 -13.92 0.61 14.47
CA LEU A 35 -12.93 1.59 14.06
C LEU A 35 -13.57 2.95 13.76
N ARG A 36 -14.74 2.97 13.10
CA ARG A 36 -15.52 4.20 12.87
C ARG A 36 -15.99 4.82 14.18
N ALA A 37 -16.48 4.01 15.13
CA ALA A 37 -16.85 4.51 16.44
C ALA A 37 -15.66 5.10 17.21
N PHE A 38 -14.44 4.62 16.97
CA PHE A 38 -13.24 5.20 17.57
C PHE A 38 -12.84 6.53 16.92
N ASP A 39 -13.26 6.81 15.69
CA ASP A 39 -12.99 8.07 15.01
C ASP A 39 -13.67 9.25 15.71
N GLU A 40 -14.77 8.99 16.44
CA GLU A 40 -15.47 9.98 17.27
C GLU A 40 -14.74 10.28 18.60
N LEU A 41 -13.75 9.48 18.97
CA LEU A 41 -13.01 9.68 20.21
C LEU A 41 -11.89 10.72 20.06
N PRO A 42 -11.60 11.48 21.11
CA PRO A 42 -10.51 12.44 21.08
C PRO A 42 -9.15 11.71 20.91
N ASN A 43 -8.25 12.32 20.15
CA ASN A 43 -6.87 11.83 20.03
C ASN A 43 -6.10 12.00 21.35
N GLU A 44 -6.36 13.12 22.05
CA GLU A 44 -5.77 13.44 23.35
C GLU A 44 -6.84 13.94 24.30
N LEU A 45 -6.66 13.66 25.60
CA LEU A 45 -7.54 14.18 26.64
C LEU A 45 -7.18 15.65 26.96
N THR A 46 -8.20 16.45 27.22
CA THR A 46 -8.01 17.79 27.80
C THR A 46 -7.36 17.68 29.21
N PRO A 47 -6.74 18.76 29.74
CA PRO A 47 -6.20 18.74 31.09
C PRO A 47 -7.24 18.31 32.14
N GLU A 48 -8.50 18.75 32.01
CA GLU A 48 -9.61 18.38 32.90
C GLU A 48 -9.94 16.91 32.82
N GLN A 49 -10.11 16.37 31.59
CA GLN A 49 -10.42 14.98 31.33
C GLN A 49 -9.36 14.00 31.83
N ARG A 50 -8.11 14.44 31.96
CA ARG A 50 -7.01 13.61 32.50
C ARG A 50 -7.21 13.26 33.98
N TRP A 51 -8.03 14.04 34.69
CA TRP A 51 -8.32 13.87 36.12
C TRP A 51 -9.67 13.25 36.41
N GLU A 52 -10.47 12.98 35.37
CA GLU A 52 -11.75 12.28 35.54
C GLU A 52 -11.55 10.81 35.97
N ASP A 53 -12.47 10.30 36.76
CA ASP A 53 -12.50 8.89 37.16
C ASP A 53 -13.92 8.32 36.95
N PRO A 54 -14.13 7.39 35.98
CA PRO A 54 -13.13 6.85 35.05
C PRO A 54 -12.72 7.85 33.95
N ARG A 55 -11.47 7.76 33.54
CA ARG A 55 -10.98 8.57 32.40
C ARG A 55 -11.67 8.19 31.12
N PRO A 56 -12.11 9.15 30.30
CA PRO A 56 -12.62 8.85 28.97
C PRO A 56 -11.53 8.19 28.11
N PRO A 57 -11.88 7.23 27.25
CA PRO A 57 -10.90 6.63 26.37
C PRO A 57 -10.44 7.63 25.31
N THR A 58 -9.15 7.58 24.96
CA THR A 58 -8.67 8.18 23.73
C THR A 58 -8.82 7.20 22.57
N ARG A 59 -8.89 7.72 21.35
CA ARG A 59 -8.94 6.92 20.13
C ARG A 59 -7.80 5.90 20.06
N GLY A 60 -6.56 6.30 20.37
CA GLY A 60 -5.41 5.41 20.38
C GLY A 60 -5.53 4.27 21.40
N ALA A 61 -6.01 4.57 22.62
CA ALA A 61 -6.23 3.57 23.66
C ALA A 61 -7.35 2.58 23.28
N ALA A 62 -8.46 3.07 22.71
CA ALA A 62 -9.55 2.22 22.25
C ALA A 62 -9.10 1.26 21.14
N MET A 63 -8.37 1.77 20.13
CA MET A 63 -7.81 0.96 19.06
C MET A 63 -6.83 -0.09 19.58
N GLN A 64 -5.95 0.28 20.52
CA GLN A 64 -5.01 -0.66 21.11
C GLN A 64 -5.73 -1.77 21.90
N SER A 65 -6.79 -1.43 22.64
CA SER A 65 -7.60 -2.40 23.38
C SER A 65 -8.31 -3.37 22.43
N LEU A 66 -8.86 -2.87 21.31
CA LEU A 66 -9.43 -3.73 20.27
C LEU A 66 -8.40 -4.73 19.76
N LEU A 67 -7.23 -4.27 19.35
CA LEU A 67 -6.19 -5.12 18.79
C LEU A 67 -5.67 -6.18 19.79
N ILE A 68 -5.56 -5.83 21.08
CA ILE A 68 -5.19 -6.80 22.12
C ILE A 68 -6.26 -7.89 22.21
N ARG A 69 -7.54 -7.50 22.25
CA ARG A 69 -8.66 -8.45 22.30
C ARG A 69 -8.67 -9.38 21.09
N LEU A 70 -8.58 -8.85 19.88
CA LEU A 70 -8.65 -9.61 18.64
C LEU A 70 -7.48 -10.61 18.50
N ARG A 71 -6.29 -10.23 18.99
CA ARG A 71 -5.16 -11.16 19.02
C ARG A 71 -5.36 -12.28 20.04
N ALA A 72 -5.96 -11.97 21.19
CA ALA A 72 -6.26 -12.96 22.22
C ALA A 72 -7.32 -13.97 21.72
N GLU A 73 -8.28 -13.50 20.93
CA GLU A 73 -9.31 -14.32 20.30
C GLU A 73 -8.79 -15.07 19.05
N GLY A 74 -7.60 -14.71 18.55
CA GLY A 74 -6.97 -15.37 17.39
C GLY A 74 -7.50 -14.93 16.03
N ASP A 75 -8.32 -13.87 15.99
CA ASP A 75 -8.96 -13.38 14.76
C ASP A 75 -8.04 -12.48 13.93
N VAL A 76 -7.04 -11.88 14.57
CA VAL A 76 -6.12 -10.93 13.95
C VAL A 76 -4.68 -11.33 14.14
N GLN A 77 -3.93 -11.34 13.06
CA GLN A 77 -2.50 -11.56 13.04
C GLN A 77 -1.77 -10.26 12.68
N LYS A 78 -0.76 -9.90 13.49
CA LYS A 78 0.18 -8.84 13.12
C LYS A 78 1.11 -9.36 12.03
N LEU A 79 1.02 -8.77 10.83
CA LEU A 79 1.85 -9.16 9.68
C LEU A 79 3.19 -8.42 9.66
N GLY A 80 3.23 -7.16 10.14
CA GLY A 80 4.47 -6.39 10.13
C GLY A 80 4.35 -5.06 10.87
N THR A 81 5.51 -4.46 11.13
CA THR A 81 5.60 -3.10 11.69
C THR A 81 6.73 -2.37 10.99
N GLY A 82 6.39 -1.28 10.31
CA GLY A 82 7.32 -0.32 9.76
C GLY A 82 7.54 0.89 10.68
N ALA A 83 8.29 1.88 10.21
CA ALA A 83 8.54 3.12 10.95
C ALA A 83 7.22 3.87 11.28
N TYR A 84 6.30 3.91 10.34
CA TYR A 84 5.09 4.72 10.41
C TYR A 84 3.82 3.94 10.67
N ARG A 85 3.76 2.67 10.30
CA ARG A 85 2.54 1.85 10.29
C ARG A 85 2.74 0.47 10.89
N THR A 86 1.66 -0.09 11.43
CA THR A 86 1.55 -1.52 11.76
C THR A 86 0.47 -2.14 10.88
N VAL A 87 0.75 -3.32 10.36
CA VAL A 87 -0.12 -4.05 9.42
C VAL A 87 -0.68 -5.29 10.10
N TYR A 88 -1.98 -5.48 9.94
CA TYR A 88 -2.73 -6.60 10.49
C TYR A 88 -3.50 -7.33 9.39
N GLY A 89 -3.46 -8.67 9.41
CA GLY A 89 -4.28 -9.54 8.60
C GLY A 89 -5.39 -10.18 9.41
N PHE A 90 -6.40 -10.70 8.74
CA PHE A 90 -7.59 -11.31 9.34
C PHE A 90 -7.68 -12.78 8.93
N LYS A 91 -8.01 -13.64 9.91
CA LYS A 91 -8.13 -15.08 9.68
C LYS A 91 -9.25 -15.40 8.70
N ASP A 92 -10.39 -14.75 8.88
CA ASP A 92 -11.60 -15.02 8.09
C ASP A 92 -11.68 -14.19 6.80
N ASN A 93 -10.75 -13.25 6.59
CA ASN A 93 -10.65 -12.46 5.38
C ASN A 93 -9.17 -12.23 4.99
N PRO A 94 -8.50 -13.24 4.44
CA PRO A 94 -7.07 -13.18 4.14
C PRO A 94 -6.74 -12.22 2.98
N ASP A 95 -7.73 -11.80 2.19
CA ASP A 95 -7.54 -10.93 1.02
C ASP A 95 -7.44 -9.44 1.40
N VAL A 96 -7.71 -9.11 2.66
CA VAL A 96 -7.74 -7.72 3.15
C VAL A 96 -6.82 -7.54 4.34
N ILE A 97 -6.15 -6.40 4.39
CA ILE A 97 -5.33 -6.00 5.53
C ILE A 97 -5.79 -4.66 6.09
N LEU A 98 -5.54 -4.48 7.38
CA LEU A 98 -5.69 -3.21 8.08
C LEU A 98 -4.31 -2.62 8.34
N LYS A 99 -4.05 -1.41 7.83
CA LYS A 99 -2.88 -0.62 8.19
C LYS A 99 -3.27 0.43 9.22
N LEU A 100 -2.57 0.46 10.34
CA LEU A 100 -2.72 1.46 11.39
C LEU A 100 -1.52 2.39 11.44
N ALA A 101 -1.75 3.68 11.37
CA ALA A 101 -0.73 4.70 11.62
C ALA A 101 -0.33 4.67 13.10
N ARG A 102 0.99 4.64 13.38
CA ARG A 102 1.53 4.56 14.75
C ARG A 102 1.47 5.89 15.51
N GLY A 103 1.44 7.00 14.78
CA GLY A 103 1.38 8.37 15.30
C GLY A 103 0.38 9.23 14.55
N THR A 104 0.65 10.51 14.45
CA THR A 104 -0.10 11.52 13.69
C THR A 104 0.79 12.13 12.59
N GLY A 105 0.27 13.05 11.82
CA GLY A 105 1.04 13.74 10.79
C GLY A 105 1.57 12.80 9.71
N MET A 106 2.90 12.66 9.58
CA MET A 106 3.55 11.82 8.58
C MET A 106 3.07 10.37 8.62
N HIS A 107 2.70 9.86 9.79
CA HIS A 107 2.20 8.48 9.91
C HIS A 107 0.84 8.30 9.21
N ASN A 108 -0.07 9.29 9.34
CA ASN A 108 -1.35 9.28 8.65
C ASN A 108 -1.20 9.54 7.15
N LYS A 109 -0.23 10.39 6.78
CA LYS A 109 0.10 10.70 5.39
C LYS A 109 0.37 9.44 4.58
N MET A 110 1.11 8.48 5.11
CA MET A 110 1.40 7.22 4.42
C MET A 110 0.14 6.41 4.06
N ASN A 111 -0.90 6.44 4.91
CA ASN A 111 -2.18 5.80 4.59
C ASN A 111 -2.98 6.63 3.56
N LYS A 112 -2.92 7.96 3.67
CA LYS A 112 -3.52 8.87 2.69
C LYS A 112 -2.93 8.66 1.30
N ASP A 113 -1.61 8.54 1.22
CA ASP A 113 -0.89 8.33 -0.04
C ASP A 113 -1.31 7.00 -0.70
N ASP A 114 -1.43 5.91 0.07
CA ASP A 114 -1.95 4.64 -0.45
C ASP A 114 -3.37 4.79 -1.02
N ALA A 115 -4.27 5.48 -0.31
CA ALA A 115 -5.64 5.72 -0.76
C ALA A 115 -5.70 6.61 -2.01
N MET A 116 -4.90 7.65 -2.06
CA MET A 116 -4.83 8.57 -3.20
C MET A 116 -4.22 7.88 -4.43
N LEU A 117 -3.18 7.06 -4.24
CA LEU A 117 -2.57 6.31 -5.32
C LEU A 117 -3.61 5.37 -5.96
N PHE A 118 -4.38 4.63 -5.15
CA PHE A 118 -5.46 3.79 -5.67
C PHE A 118 -6.55 4.61 -6.39
N THR A 119 -6.96 5.73 -5.83
CA THR A 119 -8.02 6.57 -6.42
C THR A 119 -7.63 7.06 -7.82
N LYS A 120 -6.34 7.36 -8.05
CA LYS A 120 -5.85 7.88 -9.32
C LYS A 120 -5.33 6.78 -10.25
N TYR A 121 -4.72 5.73 -9.70
CA TYR A 121 -3.99 4.69 -10.44
C TYR A 121 -4.33 3.29 -9.95
N PRO A 122 -5.59 2.85 -10.15
CA PRO A 122 -6.10 1.58 -9.61
C PRO A 122 -5.46 0.33 -10.21
N LEU A 123 -4.76 0.45 -11.34
CA LEU A 123 -4.11 -0.68 -11.99
C LEU A 123 -2.76 -1.05 -11.38
N ILE A 124 -2.15 -0.14 -10.62
CA ILE A 124 -0.82 -0.32 -10.01
C ILE A 124 -0.81 -0.18 -8.49
N ALA A 125 -1.95 0.15 -7.87
CA ALA A 125 -2.08 0.36 -6.43
C ALA A 125 -3.01 -0.68 -5.79
N PRO A 126 -2.80 -1.03 -4.49
CA PRO A 126 -3.70 -1.93 -3.79
C PRO A 126 -5.06 -1.24 -3.62
N ARG A 127 -6.14 -1.99 -3.88
CA ARG A 127 -7.50 -1.46 -3.72
C ARG A 127 -7.72 -0.98 -2.30
N THR A 128 -8.17 0.26 -2.17
CA THR A 128 -8.61 0.82 -0.89
C THR A 128 -10.12 0.62 -0.75
N TYR A 129 -10.52 0.03 0.37
CA TYR A 129 -11.93 -0.28 0.65
C TYR A 129 -12.56 0.74 1.59
N ALA A 130 -11.85 1.08 2.66
CA ALA A 130 -12.31 2.03 3.66
C ALA A 130 -11.13 2.66 4.40
N HIS A 131 -11.33 3.84 4.95
CA HIS A 131 -10.35 4.53 5.77
C HIS A 131 -11.02 5.49 6.75
N ALA A 132 -10.29 5.92 7.78
CA ALA A 132 -10.68 7.05 8.62
C ALA A 132 -10.56 8.37 7.85
N ASP A 133 -11.32 9.38 8.22
CA ASP A 133 -11.25 10.72 7.60
C ASP A 133 -9.84 11.32 7.71
N ASP A 134 -9.15 11.07 8.81
CA ASP A 134 -7.76 11.50 9.03
C ASP A 134 -6.71 10.45 8.63
N TYR A 135 -7.12 9.35 7.99
CA TYR A 135 -6.26 8.24 7.57
C TYR A 135 -5.50 7.54 8.70
N LYS A 136 -5.99 7.59 9.93
CA LYS A 136 -5.40 6.87 11.05
C LYS A 136 -5.40 5.36 10.84
N TRP A 137 -6.42 4.86 10.16
CA TRP A 137 -6.51 3.47 9.71
C TRP A 137 -7.01 3.40 8.26
N ILE A 138 -6.64 2.33 7.58
CA ILE A 138 -7.06 2.05 6.20
C ILE A 138 -7.17 0.54 5.97
N TYR A 139 -8.25 0.11 5.32
CA TYR A 139 -8.42 -1.23 4.77
C TYR A 139 -8.03 -1.26 3.31
N ILE A 140 -7.10 -2.14 2.96
CA ILE A 140 -6.64 -2.31 1.58
C ILE A 140 -6.47 -3.79 1.24
N ASP A 141 -6.28 -4.10 -0.05
CA ASP A 141 -5.94 -5.45 -0.48
C ASP A 141 -4.72 -5.98 0.28
N ASN A 142 -4.78 -7.25 0.65
CA ASN A 142 -3.61 -7.99 1.05
C ASN A 142 -2.82 -8.38 -0.19
N VAL A 143 -1.71 -7.72 -0.40
CA VAL A 143 -0.84 -7.95 -1.55
C VAL A 143 0.32 -8.86 -1.12
N LYS A 144 0.52 -9.95 -1.83
CA LYS A 144 1.65 -10.84 -1.61
C LYS A 144 2.93 -10.12 -2.03
N VAL A 145 3.84 -9.92 -1.08
CA VAL A 145 5.11 -9.23 -1.35
C VAL A 145 5.93 -10.03 -2.35
N ALA A 146 6.52 -9.34 -3.31
CA ALA A 146 7.42 -9.96 -4.28
C ALA A 146 8.67 -10.52 -3.59
N ASN A 147 9.06 -11.75 -3.92
CA ASN A 147 10.22 -12.43 -3.38
C ASN A 147 11.03 -13.19 -4.45
N ARG A 148 11.05 -12.68 -5.68
CA ARG A 148 11.75 -13.25 -6.85
C ARG A 148 11.25 -14.62 -7.29
N ASP A 149 10.04 -14.98 -6.93
CA ASP A 149 9.42 -16.22 -7.35
C ASP A 149 8.85 -16.13 -8.79
N ILE A 150 8.39 -17.27 -9.29
CA ILE A 150 7.81 -17.37 -10.63
C ILE A 150 6.52 -16.55 -10.74
N GLU A 151 5.76 -16.44 -9.64
CA GLU A 151 4.51 -15.68 -9.60
C GLU A 151 4.78 -14.18 -9.76
N TYR A 152 5.87 -13.68 -9.17
CA TYR A 152 6.32 -12.30 -9.37
C TYR A 152 6.71 -12.02 -10.82
N ASN A 153 7.46 -12.95 -11.45
CA ASN A 153 7.80 -12.82 -12.85
C ASN A 153 6.56 -12.78 -13.74
N ASN A 154 5.62 -13.69 -13.49
CA ASN A 154 4.34 -13.73 -14.22
C ASN A 154 3.54 -12.42 -14.01
N ALA A 155 3.48 -11.91 -12.79
CA ALA A 155 2.77 -10.65 -12.48
C ALA A 155 3.32 -9.47 -13.29
N ILE A 156 4.64 -9.37 -13.48
CA ILE A 156 5.25 -8.34 -14.34
C ILE A 156 4.84 -8.54 -15.80
N HIS A 157 4.93 -9.76 -16.31
CA HIS A 157 4.54 -10.07 -17.67
C HIS A 157 3.06 -9.78 -17.93
N ASP A 158 2.18 -10.11 -16.98
CA ASP A 158 0.74 -9.89 -17.10
C ASP A 158 0.35 -8.40 -16.98
N THR A 159 1.08 -7.64 -16.16
CA THR A 159 0.82 -6.21 -15.98
C THR A 159 1.37 -5.38 -17.15
N PHE A 160 2.53 -5.77 -17.70
CA PHE A 160 3.22 -5.04 -18.77
C PHE A 160 3.52 -5.94 -19.99
N PRO A 161 2.51 -6.60 -20.58
CA PRO A 161 2.73 -7.71 -21.51
C PRO A 161 3.46 -7.30 -22.79
N ARG A 162 3.15 -6.12 -23.33
CA ARG A 162 3.75 -5.65 -24.59
C ARG A 162 5.21 -5.24 -24.39
N ILE A 163 5.51 -4.53 -23.30
CA ILE A 163 6.87 -4.12 -22.97
C ILE A 163 7.72 -5.35 -22.68
N SER A 164 7.23 -6.26 -21.85
CA SER A 164 7.93 -7.51 -21.53
C SER A 164 8.26 -8.30 -22.79
N ARG A 165 7.28 -8.47 -23.67
CA ARG A 165 7.48 -9.15 -24.94
C ARG A 165 8.49 -8.45 -25.84
N TYR A 166 8.39 -7.12 -25.95
CA TYR A 166 9.33 -6.33 -26.72
C TYR A 166 10.78 -6.54 -26.25
N ILE A 167 11.01 -6.53 -24.93
CA ILE A 167 12.34 -6.77 -24.36
C ILE A 167 12.82 -8.19 -24.69
N VAL A 168 11.93 -9.21 -24.58
CA VAL A 168 12.27 -10.59 -24.94
C VAL A 168 12.63 -10.74 -26.42
N ASP A 169 11.82 -10.14 -27.30
CA ASP A 169 11.99 -10.25 -28.76
C ASP A 169 13.24 -9.51 -29.27
N HIS A 170 13.68 -8.46 -28.56
CA HIS A 170 14.87 -7.68 -28.88
C HIS A 170 16.14 -8.15 -28.13
N LYS A 171 16.08 -9.30 -27.45
CA LYS A 171 17.24 -9.96 -26.90
C LYS A 171 18.12 -10.44 -28.05
N GLN A 172 19.24 -9.79 -28.24
CA GLN A 172 20.19 -10.21 -29.26
C GLN A 172 20.89 -11.52 -28.85
N ALA A 173 21.20 -12.34 -29.82
CA ALA A 173 21.83 -13.63 -29.59
C ALA A 173 23.22 -13.52 -28.91
N ASP A 174 23.86 -12.36 -28.99
CA ASP A 174 25.16 -12.05 -28.40
C ASP A 174 25.07 -11.53 -26.95
N GLY A 175 23.86 -11.40 -26.39
CA GLY A 175 23.67 -10.89 -25.04
C GLY A 175 23.85 -9.38 -24.92
N SER A 176 23.80 -8.62 -26.02
CA SER A 176 23.99 -7.18 -26.03
C SER A 176 22.88 -6.39 -25.34
N VAL A 177 21.73 -7.02 -25.07
CA VAL A 177 20.69 -6.42 -24.24
C VAL A 177 21.09 -6.53 -22.76
N PRO A 178 21.27 -5.42 -22.06
CA PRO A 178 21.76 -5.42 -20.68
C PRO A 178 20.67 -5.82 -19.66
N ILE A 179 19.67 -6.58 -20.11
CA ILE A 179 18.52 -7.00 -19.31
C ILE A 179 18.38 -8.50 -19.48
N ASN A 180 18.23 -9.22 -18.38
CA ASN A 180 17.76 -10.58 -18.43
C ASN A 180 16.20 -10.59 -18.38
N PRO A 181 15.50 -10.76 -19.52
CA PRO A 181 14.03 -10.69 -19.54
C PRO A 181 13.34 -11.85 -18.81
N TYR A 182 14.12 -12.85 -18.37
CA TYR A 182 13.65 -13.96 -17.54
C TYR A 182 13.89 -13.72 -16.05
N ASN A 183 14.51 -12.59 -15.71
CA ASN A 183 14.70 -12.15 -14.33
C ASN A 183 13.70 -11.02 -14.03
N ALA A 184 12.76 -11.29 -13.13
CA ALA A 184 11.71 -10.35 -12.74
C ALA A 184 12.27 -8.99 -12.28
N SER A 185 13.36 -9.00 -11.52
CA SER A 185 13.97 -7.77 -11.01
C SER A 185 14.56 -6.92 -12.13
N ASP A 186 15.27 -7.54 -13.09
CA ASP A 186 15.85 -6.83 -14.24
C ASP A 186 14.75 -6.27 -15.14
N LEU A 187 13.71 -7.06 -15.39
CA LEU A 187 12.59 -6.65 -16.20
C LEU A 187 11.84 -5.47 -15.55
N MET A 188 11.52 -5.58 -14.26
CA MET A 188 10.86 -4.50 -13.53
C MET A 188 11.72 -3.24 -13.48
N TYR A 189 13.02 -3.40 -13.30
CA TYR A 189 13.94 -2.27 -13.31
C TYR A 189 13.94 -1.54 -14.66
N ALA A 190 13.96 -2.27 -15.77
CA ALA A 190 13.86 -1.68 -17.11
C ALA A 190 12.55 -0.92 -17.31
N ILE A 191 11.42 -1.49 -16.87
CA ILE A 191 10.11 -0.86 -16.94
C ILE A 191 10.07 0.42 -16.09
N ALA A 192 10.58 0.37 -14.87
CA ALA A 192 10.66 1.52 -13.97
C ALA A 192 11.54 2.64 -14.55
N MET A 193 12.67 2.27 -15.16
CA MET A 193 13.55 3.22 -15.83
C MET A 193 12.88 3.88 -17.04
N ALA A 194 12.17 3.13 -17.87
CA ALA A 194 11.41 3.67 -18.98
C ALA A 194 10.32 4.64 -18.52
N ALA A 195 9.56 4.28 -17.48
CA ALA A 195 8.55 5.13 -16.88
C ALA A 195 9.17 6.42 -16.29
N SER A 196 10.31 6.31 -15.60
CA SER A 196 11.04 7.45 -15.06
C SER A 196 11.51 8.42 -16.16
N GLN A 197 12.11 7.92 -17.23
CA GLN A 197 12.55 8.74 -18.36
C GLN A 197 11.36 9.48 -19.02
N LEU A 198 10.21 8.81 -19.15
CA LEU A 198 9.01 9.43 -19.73
C LEU A 198 8.39 10.48 -18.80
N SER A 199 8.49 10.29 -17.48
CA SER A 199 7.89 11.20 -16.50
C SER A 199 8.71 12.46 -16.27
N ARG A 200 10.04 12.34 -16.21
CA ARG A 200 10.94 13.41 -15.75
C ARG A 200 11.96 13.88 -16.79
N GLY A 201 12.08 13.16 -17.90
CA GLY A 201 13.11 13.41 -18.89
C GLY A 201 14.53 13.17 -18.34
N ASP A 202 15.51 13.92 -18.85
CA ASP A 202 16.92 13.74 -18.50
C ASP A 202 17.33 14.29 -17.11
N ARG A 203 16.38 14.75 -16.29
CA ARG A 203 16.66 15.44 -15.03
C ARG A 203 17.14 14.53 -13.90
N GLU A 204 16.86 13.23 -13.96
CA GLU A 204 17.37 12.31 -12.95
C GLU A 204 18.79 11.88 -13.27
N SER A 205 19.76 12.48 -12.59
CA SER A 205 21.11 11.94 -12.48
C SER A 205 21.10 10.79 -11.49
N PHE A 206 20.91 9.57 -11.97
CA PHE A 206 21.08 8.39 -11.13
C PHE A 206 22.54 8.26 -10.67
N ARG A 207 22.75 7.98 -9.40
CA ARG A 207 24.03 7.41 -8.93
C ARG A 207 24.09 5.95 -9.39
N ILE A 208 24.67 5.73 -10.55
CA ILE A 208 24.58 4.50 -11.31
C ILE A 208 25.87 3.71 -11.16
N THR A 209 25.74 2.41 -10.95
CA THR A 209 26.85 1.47 -11.15
C THR A 209 26.99 1.21 -12.65
N THR A 210 28.21 0.91 -13.13
CA THR A 210 28.53 0.73 -14.56
C THR A 210 27.61 -0.24 -15.33
N HIS A 211 26.97 -1.17 -14.63
CA HIS A 211 25.99 -2.10 -15.23
C HIS A 211 24.66 -1.43 -15.55
N GLN A 212 24.32 -0.35 -14.87
CA GLN A 212 23.08 0.40 -15.05
C GLN A 212 23.16 1.39 -16.22
N ASP A 213 24.36 1.86 -16.58
CA ASP A 213 24.56 2.78 -17.70
C ASP A 213 24.12 2.17 -19.03
N ALA A 214 24.46 0.90 -19.28
CA ALA A 214 24.06 0.20 -20.48
C ALA A 214 22.55 0.02 -20.58
N LEU A 215 21.87 -0.24 -19.45
CA LEU A 215 20.43 -0.35 -19.39
C LEU A 215 19.75 0.99 -19.68
N ILE A 216 20.25 2.08 -19.09
CA ILE A 216 19.69 3.41 -19.33
C ILE A 216 19.86 3.79 -20.79
N THR A 217 21.02 3.56 -21.36
CA THR A 217 21.26 3.82 -22.78
C THR A 217 20.27 3.05 -23.65
N TRP A 218 20.11 1.76 -23.40
CA TRP A 218 19.18 0.92 -24.11
C TRP A 218 17.73 1.44 -23.97
N VAL A 219 17.29 1.77 -22.75
CA VAL A 219 15.95 2.32 -22.51
C VAL A 219 15.76 3.64 -23.26
N LYS A 220 16.72 4.55 -23.25
CA LYS A 220 16.67 5.82 -23.97
C LYS A 220 16.54 5.63 -25.49
N GLU A 221 17.30 4.70 -26.04
CA GLU A 221 17.26 4.38 -27.48
C GLU A 221 15.90 3.80 -27.91
N HIS A 222 15.21 3.09 -27.00
CA HIS A 222 13.93 2.44 -27.28
C HIS A 222 12.72 3.17 -26.69
N LEU A 223 12.91 4.34 -26.07
CA LEU A 223 11.88 5.01 -25.26
C LEU A 223 10.60 5.33 -26.00
N SER A 224 10.69 5.77 -27.27
CA SER A 224 9.50 6.06 -28.10
C SER A 224 8.66 4.81 -28.33
N VAL A 225 9.31 3.69 -28.64
CA VAL A 225 8.62 2.41 -28.86
C VAL A 225 7.99 1.91 -27.56
N LEU A 226 8.72 1.99 -26.44
CA LEU A 226 8.21 1.58 -25.13
C LEU A 226 6.99 2.42 -24.71
N ALA A 227 6.98 3.71 -25.03
CA ALA A 227 5.83 4.59 -24.80
C ALA A 227 4.62 4.18 -25.64
N ASP A 228 4.82 3.88 -26.93
CA ASP A 228 3.76 3.53 -27.87
C ASP A 228 3.11 2.16 -27.56
N ILE A 229 3.92 1.20 -27.08
CA ILE A 229 3.44 -0.14 -26.75
C ILE A 229 3.00 -0.28 -25.29
N GLY A 230 3.10 0.79 -24.50
CA GLY A 230 2.78 0.78 -23.07
C GLY A 230 1.34 0.29 -22.79
N SER A 231 1.20 -0.58 -21.78
CA SER A 231 -0.13 -0.97 -21.28
C SER A 231 -0.78 0.17 -20.49
N PRO A 232 -2.10 0.14 -20.26
CA PRO A 232 -2.75 1.10 -19.36
C PRO A 232 -2.07 1.20 -17.99
N ALA A 233 -1.60 0.08 -17.41
CA ALA A 233 -0.84 0.07 -16.16
C ALA A 233 0.51 0.79 -16.29
N PHE A 234 1.18 0.70 -17.43
CA PHE A 234 2.41 1.44 -17.67
C PHE A 234 2.16 2.95 -17.75
N ILE A 235 1.07 3.35 -18.40
CA ILE A 235 0.66 4.77 -18.44
C ILE A 235 0.35 5.28 -17.04
N GLU A 236 -0.35 4.48 -16.22
CA GLU A 236 -0.57 4.83 -14.80
C GLU A 236 0.74 4.94 -14.02
N LEU A 237 1.69 4.04 -14.24
CA LEU A 237 3.02 4.09 -13.61
C LEU A 237 3.76 5.39 -13.96
N VAL A 238 3.79 5.75 -15.25
CA VAL A 238 4.41 7.02 -15.70
C VAL A 238 3.76 8.23 -15.01
N LYS A 239 2.43 8.27 -14.98
CA LYS A 239 1.69 9.37 -14.34
C LYS A 239 1.93 9.40 -12.83
N ALA A 240 1.93 8.25 -12.15
CA ALA A 240 2.20 8.17 -10.73
C ALA A 240 3.61 8.67 -10.39
N MET A 241 4.62 8.33 -11.19
CA MET A 241 5.98 8.85 -11.02
C MET A 241 6.08 10.36 -11.24
N THR A 242 5.24 10.93 -12.12
CA THR A 242 5.19 12.37 -12.37
C THR A 242 4.47 13.12 -11.25
N GLU A 243 3.28 12.63 -10.87
CA GLU A 243 2.37 13.36 -9.97
C GLU A 243 2.64 13.10 -8.49
N PHE A 244 3.18 11.93 -8.15
CA PHE A 244 3.48 11.53 -6.77
C PHE A 244 4.98 11.42 -6.50
N ASP A 245 5.80 11.87 -7.40
CA ASP A 245 7.26 11.85 -7.26
C ASP A 245 7.85 10.48 -6.82
N ILE A 246 7.23 9.40 -7.27
CA ILE A 246 7.71 8.05 -6.95
C ILE A 246 9.04 7.85 -7.67
N SER A 247 10.11 7.67 -6.90
CA SER A 247 11.42 7.37 -7.48
C SER A 247 11.47 5.96 -8.05
N SER A 248 12.13 5.79 -9.21
CA SER A 248 12.41 4.45 -9.75
C SER A 248 13.19 3.57 -8.77
N THR A 249 13.98 4.18 -7.87
CA THR A 249 14.71 3.47 -6.82
C THR A 249 13.79 2.89 -5.74
N GLU A 250 12.57 3.36 -5.61
CA GLU A 250 11.56 2.81 -4.70
C GLU A 250 10.79 1.64 -5.32
N LEU A 251 10.85 1.45 -6.65
CA LEU A 251 10.23 0.33 -7.34
C LEU A 251 11.08 -0.95 -7.22
N ARG A 252 11.39 -1.33 -5.98
CA ARG A 252 12.17 -2.52 -5.61
C ARG A 252 11.24 -3.63 -5.17
N GLU A 253 11.71 -4.85 -5.23
CA GLU A 253 10.96 -6.04 -4.82
C GLU A 253 10.26 -5.90 -3.45
N LYS A 254 10.92 -5.31 -2.46
CA LYS A 254 10.33 -5.10 -1.13
C LYS A 254 9.13 -4.16 -1.11
N ASN A 255 9.02 -3.26 -2.10
CA ASN A 255 7.96 -2.27 -2.26
C ASN A 255 6.96 -2.67 -3.35
N LEU A 256 7.11 -3.88 -3.89
CA LEU A 256 6.26 -4.45 -4.91
C LEU A 256 5.64 -5.74 -4.40
N GLY A 257 4.50 -6.06 -4.95
CA GLY A 257 3.81 -7.30 -4.70
C GLY A 257 2.87 -7.62 -5.83
N TYR A 258 2.09 -8.66 -5.67
CA TYR A 258 1.02 -9.00 -6.61
C TYR A 258 -0.27 -9.32 -5.85
N ASN A 259 -1.37 -8.86 -6.43
CA ASN A 259 -2.69 -9.08 -5.86
C ASN A 259 -3.23 -10.47 -6.26
N LYS A 260 -4.43 -10.79 -5.78
CA LYS A 260 -5.11 -12.05 -6.08
C LYS A 260 -5.39 -12.28 -7.57
N ASP A 261 -5.41 -11.22 -8.38
CA ASP A 261 -5.62 -11.27 -9.82
C ASP A 261 -4.30 -11.45 -10.59
N GLY A 262 -3.18 -11.64 -9.89
CA GLY A 262 -1.84 -11.80 -10.46
C GLY A 262 -1.21 -10.51 -10.99
N ARG A 263 -1.78 -9.34 -10.69
CA ARG A 263 -1.24 -8.04 -11.15
C ARG A 263 -0.18 -7.53 -10.20
N LEU A 264 0.86 -6.92 -10.77
CA LEU A 264 1.88 -6.22 -10.02
C LEU A 264 1.30 -4.95 -9.37
N ILE A 265 1.60 -4.77 -8.10
CA ILE A 265 1.07 -3.68 -7.26
C ILE A 265 2.22 -3.03 -6.51
N ILE A 266 2.22 -1.70 -6.44
CA ILE A 266 3.13 -0.90 -5.60
C ILE A 266 2.54 -0.87 -4.18
N ILE A 267 3.23 -1.43 -3.19
CA ILE A 267 2.71 -1.62 -1.82
C ILE A 267 3.25 -0.62 -0.79
N ASP A 268 4.32 0.07 -1.11
CA ASP A 268 4.92 1.09 -0.25
C ASP A 268 5.47 2.21 -1.15
N SER A 269 4.59 3.16 -1.46
CA SER A 269 4.96 4.38 -2.15
C SER A 269 5.31 5.44 -1.12
N SER A 270 6.60 5.58 -0.79
CA SER A 270 7.06 6.77 -0.09
C SER A 270 6.96 7.95 -1.04
N ILE A 271 5.91 8.72 -0.92
CA ILE A 271 5.76 9.98 -1.65
C ILE A 271 6.56 11.01 -0.86
N PHE A 272 7.66 11.47 -1.42
CA PHE A 272 8.41 12.60 -0.89
C PHE A 272 7.77 13.88 -1.45
N GLU A 273 6.99 14.57 -0.64
CA GLU A 273 6.77 16.00 -0.85
C GLU A 273 7.97 16.72 -0.21
N ASP A 274 8.69 17.52 -1.01
CA ASP A 274 9.68 18.50 -0.54
C ASP A 274 9.02 19.58 0.37
#